data_bdffcf79cd4ac3f70317d9490c9a7289
#
_entry.id   bdffcf79cd4ac3f70317d9490c9a7289
#
_cell.length_a   1.000
_cell.length_b   1.000
_cell.length_c   1.000
_cell.angle_alpha   90.00
_cell.angle_beta   90.00
_cell.angle_gamma   90.00
#
_symmetry.space_group_name_H-M   'P 1'
#
loop_
_entity.id
_entity.type
_entity.pdbx_description
1 polymer ?
#
loop_
_entity_poly.entity_id
_entity_poly.type
_entity_poly.pdbx_seq_one_letter_code
_entity_poly.pdbx_strand_id
1 'polypeptide(L)'
;INDFVQQLLDQHLSRITSAVNRNALDMDTLKSFIGAFKYKDTADQSLSFKDVLADMTSSTPMDRLLCGDVGFGKTEIAIRAAFLSILMGGRVVVLAPTTILCYQLLDSFRARLSPFAVNVQMVSRLNAASRVSSNIAGFNGGKIDVLVSTHRVFSHIQEIKNISLLIVDEEH
;
A
#
# COMPACT_ATOMS: atom_id res chain seq x y z
N ILE A 1 19.09 -12.37 -23.48
CA ILE A 1 19.42 -11.06 -22.84
C ILE A 1 18.56 -9.95 -23.48
N ASN A 2 18.43 -9.90 -24.80
CA ASN A 2 17.61 -8.88 -25.48
C ASN A 2 16.12 -8.93 -25.08
N ASP A 3 15.51 -10.13 -25.01
CA ASP A 3 14.10 -10.27 -24.68
C ASP A 3 13.76 -9.82 -23.25
N PHE A 4 14.65 -10.09 -22.29
CA PHE A 4 14.47 -9.65 -20.92
C PHE A 4 14.61 -8.12 -20.79
N VAL A 5 15.60 -7.54 -21.45
CA VAL A 5 15.78 -6.08 -21.50
C VAL A 5 14.59 -5.42 -22.17
N GLN A 6 14.09 -6.00 -23.28
CA GLN A 6 12.90 -5.49 -23.96
C GLN A 6 11.66 -5.53 -23.05
N GLN A 7 11.43 -6.64 -22.33
CA GLN A 7 10.33 -6.74 -21.38
C GLN A 7 10.40 -5.70 -20.25
N LEU A 8 11.61 -5.46 -19.71
CA LEU A 8 11.81 -4.42 -18.70
C LEU A 8 11.53 -3.01 -19.25
N LEU A 9 12.00 -2.74 -20.47
CA LEU A 9 11.74 -1.45 -21.13
C LEU A 9 10.25 -1.25 -21.40
N ASP A 10 9.55 -2.27 -21.89
CA ASP A 10 8.10 -2.22 -22.17
C ASP A 10 7.29 -2.02 -20.88
N GLN A 11 7.67 -2.69 -19.79
CA GLN A 11 7.07 -2.47 -18.48
C GLN A 11 7.33 -1.05 -17.97
N HIS A 12 8.55 -0.54 -18.12
CA HIS A 12 8.90 0.81 -17.68
C HIS A 12 8.16 1.87 -18.51
N LEU A 13 8.11 1.71 -19.83
CA LEU A 13 7.37 2.61 -20.73
C LEU A 13 5.86 2.58 -20.44
N SER A 14 5.26 1.40 -20.25
CA SER A 14 3.85 1.30 -19.91
C SER A 14 3.51 1.95 -18.58
N ARG A 15 4.42 1.90 -17.61
CA ARG A 15 4.28 2.59 -16.32
C ARG A 15 4.34 4.11 -16.49
N ILE A 16 5.32 4.64 -17.22
CA ILE A 16 5.47 6.09 -17.48
C ILE A 16 4.27 6.65 -18.24
N THR A 17 3.72 5.88 -19.19
CA THR A 17 2.59 6.31 -20.02
C THR A 17 1.23 6.09 -19.38
N SER A 18 1.16 5.36 -18.26
CA SER A 18 -0.08 5.11 -17.56
C SER A 18 -0.61 6.40 -16.91
N ALA A 19 -1.78 6.83 -17.33
CA ALA A 19 -2.46 7.96 -16.69
C ALA A 19 -2.92 7.57 -15.28
N VAL A 20 -2.53 8.35 -14.28
CA VAL A 20 -2.98 8.16 -12.90
C VAL A 20 -4.15 9.08 -12.63
N ASN A 21 -5.34 8.50 -12.54
CA ASN A 21 -6.54 9.23 -12.14
C ASN A 21 -6.62 9.29 -10.62
N ARG A 22 -6.55 10.48 -10.04
CA ARG A 22 -6.58 10.72 -8.59
C ARG A 22 -7.56 11.82 -8.25
N ASN A 23 -8.25 11.66 -7.13
CA ASN A 23 -9.04 12.74 -6.55
C ASN A 23 -8.14 13.83 -5.98
N ALA A 24 -8.70 15.03 -5.82
CA ALA A 24 -7.99 16.10 -5.11
C ALA A 24 -7.64 15.64 -3.68
N LEU A 25 -6.40 15.89 -3.27
CA LEU A 25 -5.90 15.49 -1.95
C LEU A 25 -6.42 16.42 -0.86
N ASP A 26 -7.09 15.84 0.14
CA ASP A 26 -7.45 16.54 1.37
C ASP A 26 -6.23 16.65 2.30
N MET A 27 -5.56 17.79 2.21
CA MET A 27 -4.35 18.08 2.99
C MET A 27 -4.60 18.24 4.48
N ASP A 28 -5.80 18.66 4.89
CA ASP A 28 -6.10 18.87 6.30
C ASP A 28 -6.34 17.54 7.01
N THR A 29 -7.04 16.63 6.38
CA THR A 29 -7.18 15.25 6.87
C THR A 29 -5.82 14.53 6.89
N LEU A 30 -4.97 14.72 5.88
CA LEU A 30 -3.62 14.14 5.88
C LEU A 30 -2.76 14.68 7.03
N LYS A 31 -2.77 15.99 7.28
CA LYS A 31 -2.05 16.61 8.42
C LYS A 31 -2.56 16.09 9.76
N SER A 32 -3.88 15.96 9.91
CA SER A 32 -4.50 15.40 11.10
C SER A 32 -4.05 13.95 11.35
N PHE A 33 -4.00 13.14 10.29
CA PHE A 33 -3.51 11.78 10.35
C PHE A 33 -2.03 11.70 10.77
N ILE A 34 -1.16 12.51 10.18
CA ILE A 34 0.26 12.57 10.54
C ILE A 34 0.41 13.03 11.99
N GLY A 35 -0.31 14.08 12.40
CA GLY A 35 -0.27 14.62 13.75
C GLY A 35 -0.77 13.68 14.84
N ALA A 36 -1.62 12.71 14.49
CA ALA A 36 -2.09 11.65 15.38
C ALA A 36 -1.03 10.54 15.64
N PHE A 37 0.12 10.60 14.99
CA PHE A 37 1.22 9.68 15.29
C PHE A 37 1.85 10.01 16.64
N LYS A 38 1.92 9.01 17.51
CA LYS A 38 2.31 9.22 18.92
C LYS A 38 3.80 9.50 19.14
N TYR A 39 4.62 9.28 18.12
CA TYR A 39 6.06 9.50 18.16
C TYR A 39 6.44 10.69 17.29
N LYS A 40 7.57 11.30 17.59
CA LYS A 40 8.14 12.34 16.75
C LYS A 40 8.93 11.69 15.61
N ASP A 41 8.69 12.15 14.39
CA ASP A 41 9.44 11.70 13.23
C ASP A 41 10.93 12.02 13.36
N THR A 42 11.77 11.09 12.90
CA THR A 42 13.17 11.39 12.63
C THR A 42 13.28 12.26 11.36
N ALA A 43 14.44 12.90 11.17
CA ALA A 43 14.70 13.68 9.95
C ALA A 43 14.55 12.82 8.70
N ASP A 44 15.03 11.57 8.73
CA ASP A 44 14.99 10.65 7.61
C ASP A 44 13.55 10.15 7.33
N GLN A 45 12.75 9.92 8.36
CA GLN A 45 11.33 9.57 8.19
C GLN A 45 10.56 10.72 7.53
N SER A 46 10.81 11.95 7.98
CA SER A 46 10.18 13.14 7.41
C SER A 46 10.58 13.33 5.94
N LEU A 47 11.86 13.13 5.62
CA LEU A 47 12.36 13.21 4.25
C LEU A 47 11.75 12.09 3.37
N SER A 48 11.79 10.85 3.84
CA SER A 48 11.22 9.70 3.13
C SER A 48 9.74 9.88 2.82
N PHE A 49 8.97 10.40 3.79
CA PHE A 49 7.55 10.65 3.54
C PHE A 49 7.32 11.82 2.57
N LYS A 50 8.14 12.87 2.63
CA LYS A 50 8.09 13.97 1.66
C LYS A 50 8.31 13.47 0.24
N ASP A 51 9.26 12.58 0.05
CA ASP A 51 9.55 11.97 -1.26
C ASP A 51 8.38 11.10 -1.73
N VAL A 52 7.82 10.25 -0.86
CA VAL A 52 6.62 9.46 -1.15
C VAL A 52 5.45 10.35 -1.54
N LEU A 53 5.22 11.43 -0.82
CA LEU A 53 4.15 12.40 -1.13
C LEU A 53 4.36 13.03 -2.51
N ALA A 54 5.58 13.45 -2.83
CA ALA A 54 5.91 14.04 -4.12
C ALA A 54 5.67 13.05 -5.27
N ASP A 55 6.15 11.80 -5.13
CA ASP A 55 5.93 10.76 -6.14
C ASP A 55 4.46 10.43 -6.32
N MET A 56 3.74 10.23 -5.21
CA MET A 56 2.33 9.85 -5.24
C MET A 56 1.41 10.97 -5.75
N THR A 57 1.84 12.22 -5.71
CA THR A 57 1.10 13.37 -6.26
C THR A 57 1.53 13.73 -7.68
N SER A 58 2.60 13.11 -8.20
CA SER A 58 3.06 13.30 -9.58
C SER A 58 2.10 12.67 -10.61
N SER A 59 2.27 13.01 -11.87
CA SER A 59 1.49 12.42 -12.98
C SER A 59 1.91 11.00 -13.34
N THR A 60 3.08 10.55 -12.88
CA THR A 60 3.61 9.21 -13.13
C THR A 60 3.38 8.29 -11.94
N PRO A 61 3.13 6.99 -12.14
CA PRO A 61 3.05 6.03 -11.05
C PRO A 61 4.36 5.97 -10.26
N MET A 62 4.24 5.95 -8.93
CA MET A 62 5.39 5.78 -8.05
C MET A 62 6.00 4.38 -8.19
N ASP A 63 7.34 4.31 -8.23
CA ASP A 63 8.12 3.09 -8.08
C ASP A 63 9.30 3.41 -7.17
N ARG A 64 9.17 3.07 -5.89
CA ARG A 64 10.10 3.52 -4.84
C ARG A 64 10.49 2.37 -3.93
N LEU A 65 11.79 2.22 -3.73
CA LEU A 65 12.36 1.37 -2.70
C LEU A 65 12.63 2.22 -1.45
N LEU A 66 12.09 1.80 -0.31
CA LEU A 66 12.35 2.41 1.00
C LEU A 66 13.33 1.54 1.78
N CYS A 67 14.58 1.98 1.86
CA CYS A 67 15.62 1.33 2.63
C CYS A 67 15.75 1.94 4.03
N GLY A 68 16.02 1.11 5.02
CA GLY A 68 16.24 1.56 6.40
C GLY A 68 16.46 0.37 7.32
N ASP A 69 17.18 0.59 8.42
CA ASP A 69 17.47 -0.44 9.42
C ASP A 69 16.21 -0.94 10.13
N VAL A 70 16.35 -2.05 10.85
CA VAL A 70 15.30 -2.56 11.74
C VAL A 70 14.97 -1.49 12.79
N GLY A 71 13.69 -1.21 12.99
CA GLY A 71 13.25 -0.17 13.91
C GLY A 71 13.23 1.26 13.35
N PHE A 72 13.67 1.49 12.12
CA PHE A 72 13.60 2.81 11.45
C PHE A 72 12.16 3.34 11.32
N GLY A 73 11.15 2.48 11.48
CA GLY A 73 9.74 2.88 11.34
C GLY A 73 9.25 2.88 9.90
N LYS A 74 9.83 2.03 9.04
CA LYS A 74 9.38 1.83 7.64
C LYS A 74 7.88 1.58 7.54
N THR A 75 7.33 0.82 8.49
CA THR A 75 5.89 0.51 8.56
C THR A 75 5.03 1.77 8.68
N GLU A 76 5.45 2.77 9.46
CA GLU A 76 4.68 4.04 9.55
C GLU A 76 4.69 4.78 8.21
N ILE A 77 5.81 4.82 7.49
CA ILE A 77 5.87 5.42 6.16
C ILE A 77 4.95 4.67 5.18
N ALA A 78 4.95 3.34 5.24
CA ALA A 78 4.04 2.51 4.45
C ALA A 78 2.55 2.79 4.76
N ILE A 79 2.20 2.94 6.05
CA ILE A 79 0.83 3.28 6.48
C ILE A 79 0.44 4.68 5.99
N ARG A 80 1.35 5.66 6.04
CA ARG A 80 1.11 7.01 5.51
C ARG A 80 0.91 7.01 4.00
N ALA A 81 1.69 6.22 3.26
CA ALA A 81 1.50 6.03 1.82
C ALA A 81 0.14 5.39 1.51
N ALA A 82 -0.26 4.37 2.29
CA ALA A 82 -1.56 3.75 2.16
C ALA A 82 -2.70 4.75 2.41
N PHE A 83 -2.61 5.52 3.49
CA PHE A 83 -3.62 6.54 3.81
C PHE A 83 -3.70 7.62 2.73
N LEU A 84 -2.56 8.09 2.23
CA LEU A 84 -2.49 9.03 1.12
C LEU A 84 -3.19 8.48 -0.14
N SER A 85 -2.95 7.20 -0.49
CA SER A 85 -3.64 6.54 -1.60
C SER A 85 -5.16 6.53 -1.41
N ILE A 86 -5.63 6.21 -0.20
CA ILE A 86 -7.05 6.16 0.15
C ILE A 86 -7.70 7.54 0.06
N LEU A 87 -7.04 8.59 0.57
CA LEU A 87 -7.53 9.97 0.45
C LEU A 87 -7.70 10.40 -1.02
N MET A 88 -6.88 9.88 -1.92
CA MET A 88 -7.00 10.09 -3.35
C MET A 88 -8.01 9.16 -4.04
N GLY A 89 -8.81 8.40 -3.28
CA GLY A 89 -9.82 7.48 -3.79
C GLY A 89 -9.29 6.12 -4.22
N GLY A 90 -8.02 5.81 -3.89
CA GLY A 90 -7.37 4.55 -4.23
C GLY A 90 -7.61 3.43 -3.22
N ARG A 91 -7.16 2.23 -3.57
CA ARG A 91 -7.15 1.03 -2.71
C ARG A 91 -5.77 0.42 -2.68
N VAL A 92 -5.45 -0.20 -1.56
CA VAL A 92 -4.09 -0.62 -1.24
C VAL A 92 -4.00 -2.11 -1.00
N VAL A 93 -3.01 -2.76 -1.60
CA VAL A 93 -2.61 -4.12 -1.26
C VAL A 93 -1.25 -4.07 -0.58
N VAL A 94 -1.15 -4.75 0.56
CA VAL A 94 0.09 -4.87 1.34
C VAL A 94 0.51 -6.33 1.36
N LEU A 95 1.72 -6.62 0.92
CA LEU A 95 2.29 -7.96 0.89
C LEU A 95 3.33 -8.13 1.98
N ALA A 96 3.27 -9.26 2.66
CA ALA A 96 4.29 -9.72 3.59
C ALA A 96 4.75 -11.13 3.24
N PRO A 97 6.02 -11.49 3.52
CA PRO A 97 6.57 -12.80 3.17
C PRO A 97 5.93 -13.95 3.96
N THR A 98 5.50 -13.71 5.19
CA THR A 98 4.95 -14.74 6.07
C THR A 98 3.58 -14.35 6.63
N THR A 99 2.80 -15.36 7.03
CA THR A 99 1.50 -15.16 7.68
C THR A 99 1.63 -14.42 9.01
N ILE A 100 2.73 -14.64 9.76
CA ILE A 100 2.99 -13.96 11.04
C ILE A 100 3.18 -12.46 10.79
N LEU A 101 4.00 -12.09 9.82
CA LEU A 101 4.20 -10.69 9.44
C LEU A 101 2.92 -10.05 8.90
N CYS A 102 2.08 -10.81 8.17
CA CYS A 102 0.76 -10.32 7.78
C CYS A 102 -0.10 -9.92 8.98
N TYR A 103 -0.11 -10.71 10.05
CA TYR A 103 -0.84 -10.36 11.27
C TYR A 103 -0.29 -9.10 11.93
N GLN A 104 1.03 -9.00 12.06
CA GLN A 104 1.67 -7.80 12.63
C GLN A 104 1.37 -6.53 11.82
N LEU A 105 1.44 -6.63 10.48
CA LEU A 105 1.05 -5.53 9.61
C LEU A 105 -0.43 -5.19 9.73
N LEU A 106 -1.31 -6.21 9.73
CA LEU A 106 -2.75 -6.03 9.90
C LEU A 106 -3.05 -5.24 11.17
N ASP A 107 -2.45 -5.63 12.30
CA ASP A 107 -2.66 -4.97 13.59
C ASP A 107 -2.12 -3.53 13.57
N SER A 108 -0.93 -3.32 13.00
CA SER A 108 -0.33 -1.98 12.87
C SER A 108 -1.17 -1.05 11.99
N PHE A 109 -1.60 -1.55 10.83
CA PHE A 109 -2.46 -0.80 9.90
C PHE A 109 -3.82 -0.50 10.52
N ARG A 110 -4.46 -1.48 11.19
CA ARG A 110 -5.75 -1.28 11.87
C ARG A 110 -5.63 -0.26 12.98
N ALA A 111 -4.65 -0.41 13.87
CA ALA A 111 -4.47 0.50 14.98
C ALA A 111 -4.31 1.95 14.52
N ARG A 112 -3.63 2.16 13.40
CA ARG A 112 -3.31 3.47 12.89
C ARG A 112 -4.42 4.08 12.02
N LEU A 113 -5.15 3.26 11.27
CA LEU A 113 -6.12 3.68 10.27
C LEU A 113 -7.58 3.65 10.74
N SER A 114 -7.92 2.83 11.76
CA SER A 114 -9.31 2.72 12.24
C SER A 114 -9.94 4.02 12.73
N PRO A 115 -9.21 4.98 13.37
CA PRO A 115 -9.79 6.25 13.75
C PRO A 115 -10.26 7.12 12.57
N PHE A 116 -9.79 6.79 11.36
CA PHE A 116 -10.09 7.49 10.11
C PHE A 116 -11.09 6.70 9.22
N ALA A 117 -11.82 5.77 9.82
CA ALA A 117 -12.85 4.95 9.17
C ALA A 117 -12.34 4.11 7.99
N VAL A 118 -11.05 3.77 7.96
CA VAL A 118 -10.43 2.92 6.94
C VAL A 118 -10.60 1.44 7.30
N ASN A 119 -11.11 0.65 6.36
CA ASN A 119 -11.35 -0.78 6.55
C ASN A 119 -10.15 -1.60 6.06
N VAL A 120 -9.47 -2.26 7.00
CA VAL A 120 -8.30 -3.11 6.74
C VAL A 120 -8.66 -4.57 6.98
N GLN A 121 -8.51 -5.41 5.96
CA GLN A 121 -8.75 -6.85 6.04
C GLN A 121 -7.54 -7.66 5.58
N MET A 122 -7.54 -8.95 5.90
CA MET A 122 -6.45 -9.86 5.52
C MET A 122 -6.95 -11.01 4.66
N VAL A 123 -6.13 -11.40 3.70
CA VAL A 123 -6.26 -12.64 2.94
C VAL A 123 -5.03 -13.51 3.19
N SER A 124 -5.22 -14.67 3.79
CA SER A 124 -4.14 -15.63 4.05
C SER A 124 -4.62 -17.06 3.84
N ARG A 125 -3.66 -17.99 3.80
CA ARG A 125 -3.96 -19.44 3.70
C ARG A 125 -4.73 -19.99 4.90
N LEU A 126 -4.75 -19.28 6.02
CA LEU A 126 -5.48 -19.67 7.21
C LEU A 126 -6.97 -19.24 7.15
N ASN A 127 -7.32 -18.39 6.21
CA ASN A 127 -8.71 -18.01 6.00
C ASN A 127 -9.45 -19.08 5.20
N ALA A 128 -10.69 -19.36 5.56
CA ALA A 128 -11.58 -20.18 4.74
C ALA A 128 -11.76 -19.55 3.35
N ALA A 129 -11.93 -20.38 2.32
CA ALA A 129 -12.09 -19.91 0.94
C ALA A 129 -13.23 -18.89 0.78
N SER A 130 -14.36 -19.12 1.48
CA SER A 130 -15.49 -18.19 1.49
C SER A 130 -15.12 -16.80 2.01
N ARG A 131 -14.24 -16.71 3.04
CA ARG A 131 -13.76 -15.43 3.58
C ARG A 131 -12.81 -14.75 2.62
N VAL A 132 -11.94 -15.51 1.94
CA VAL A 132 -11.05 -14.98 0.90
C VAL A 132 -11.87 -14.33 -0.21
N SER A 133 -12.83 -15.06 -0.77
CA SER A 133 -13.71 -14.55 -1.84
C SER A 133 -14.53 -13.34 -1.37
N SER A 134 -15.05 -13.37 -0.14
CA SER A 134 -15.79 -12.24 0.44
C SER A 134 -14.92 -11.00 0.60
N ASN A 135 -13.67 -11.15 1.07
CA ASN A 135 -12.74 -10.02 1.23
C ASN A 135 -12.33 -9.45 -0.14
N ILE A 136 -12.08 -10.29 -1.14
CA ILE A 136 -11.78 -9.83 -2.50
C ILE A 136 -12.98 -9.09 -3.11
N ALA A 137 -14.18 -9.62 -2.96
CA ALA A 137 -15.40 -8.96 -3.42
C ALA A 137 -15.62 -7.61 -2.68
N GLY A 138 -15.39 -7.56 -1.38
CA GLY A 138 -15.46 -6.35 -0.58
C GLY A 138 -14.44 -5.29 -1.00
N PHE A 139 -13.22 -5.72 -1.31
CA PHE A 139 -12.16 -4.86 -1.84
C PHE A 139 -12.55 -4.29 -3.21
N ASN A 140 -12.97 -5.14 -4.12
CA ASN A 140 -13.41 -4.72 -5.45
C ASN A 140 -14.63 -3.78 -5.41
N GLY A 141 -15.54 -4.00 -4.46
CA GLY A 141 -16.74 -3.19 -4.25
C GLY A 141 -16.51 -1.91 -3.42
N GLY A 142 -15.26 -1.63 -2.99
CA GLY A 142 -14.94 -0.43 -2.21
C GLY A 142 -15.37 -0.45 -0.74
N LYS A 143 -15.71 -1.63 -0.19
CA LYS A 143 -16.01 -1.82 1.24
C LYS A 143 -14.75 -2.07 2.07
N ILE A 144 -13.66 -2.48 1.42
CA ILE A 144 -12.36 -2.71 2.02
C ILE A 144 -11.35 -1.81 1.30
N ASP A 145 -10.61 -1.03 2.05
CA ASP A 145 -9.67 -0.04 1.54
C ASP A 145 -8.25 -0.61 1.45
N VAL A 146 -7.88 -1.44 2.42
CA VAL A 146 -6.56 -2.07 2.51
C VAL A 146 -6.70 -3.58 2.65
N LEU A 147 -6.00 -4.31 1.79
CA LEU A 147 -5.92 -5.76 1.82
C LEU A 147 -4.49 -6.20 2.15
N VAL A 148 -4.29 -6.77 3.34
CA VAL A 148 -2.99 -7.33 3.76
C VAL A 148 -2.94 -8.80 3.39
N SER A 149 -1.86 -9.25 2.75
CA SER A 149 -1.76 -10.64 2.31
C SER A 149 -0.31 -11.13 2.23
N THR A 150 -0.14 -12.43 2.18
CA THR A 150 1.09 -13.06 1.70
C THR A 150 1.08 -13.11 0.16
N HIS A 151 2.19 -13.54 -0.44
CA HIS A 151 2.27 -13.79 -1.89
C HIS A 151 1.15 -14.68 -2.45
N ARG A 152 0.40 -15.38 -1.59
CA ARG A 152 -0.77 -16.15 -1.99
C ARG A 152 -1.85 -15.32 -2.69
N VAL A 153 -1.92 -14.04 -2.44
CA VAL A 153 -2.85 -13.15 -3.15
C VAL A 153 -2.66 -13.19 -4.67
N PHE A 154 -1.44 -13.52 -5.12
CA PHE A 154 -1.15 -13.65 -6.55
C PHE A 154 -1.95 -14.76 -7.25
N SER A 155 -2.39 -15.81 -6.53
CA SER A 155 -3.31 -16.80 -7.11
C SER A 155 -4.69 -16.21 -7.44
N HIS A 156 -5.03 -15.07 -6.85
CA HIS A 156 -6.27 -14.33 -7.06
C HIS A 156 -6.04 -12.95 -7.71
N ILE A 157 -4.83 -12.68 -8.20
CA ILE A 157 -4.47 -11.34 -8.71
C ILE A 157 -5.37 -10.88 -9.85
N GLN A 158 -5.84 -11.82 -10.68
CA GLN A 158 -6.76 -11.52 -11.78
C GLN A 158 -8.18 -11.15 -11.29
N GLU A 159 -8.53 -11.56 -10.07
CA GLU A 159 -9.81 -11.24 -9.44
C GLU A 159 -9.78 -9.90 -8.73
N ILE A 160 -8.60 -9.41 -8.34
CA ILE A 160 -8.42 -8.14 -7.62
C ILE A 160 -8.31 -7.00 -8.63
N LYS A 161 -9.21 -6.03 -8.48
CA LYS A 161 -9.33 -4.89 -9.40
C LYS A 161 -9.06 -3.57 -8.67
N ASN A 162 -8.66 -2.58 -9.44
CA ASN A 162 -8.52 -1.20 -8.96
C ASN A 162 -7.50 -1.04 -7.82
N ILE A 163 -6.37 -1.74 -7.90
CA ILE A 163 -5.22 -1.52 -7.00
C ILE A 163 -4.56 -0.20 -7.39
N SER A 164 -4.49 0.75 -6.48
CA SER A 164 -3.84 2.05 -6.68
C SER A 164 -2.43 2.10 -6.09
N LEU A 165 -2.18 1.30 -5.05
CA LEU A 165 -0.88 1.19 -4.41
C LEU A 165 -0.62 -0.26 -3.99
N LEU A 166 0.53 -0.77 -4.37
CA LEU A 166 1.08 -2.02 -3.88
C LEU A 166 2.25 -1.72 -2.95
N ILE A 167 2.18 -2.23 -1.73
CA ILE A 167 3.27 -2.17 -0.75
C ILE A 167 3.81 -3.59 -0.56
N VAL A 168 5.11 -3.76 -0.70
CA VAL A 168 5.80 -5.04 -0.45
C VAL A 168 6.74 -4.83 0.73
N ASP A 169 6.50 -5.57 1.81
CA ASP A 169 7.32 -5.53 3.02
C ASP A 169 8.31 -6.68 3.00
N GLU A 170 9.57 -6.40 3.37
CA GLU A 170 10.66 -7.38 3.43
C GLU A 170 10.83 -8.21 2.15
N GLU A 171 11.06 -7.56 1.01
CA GLU A 171 11.45 -8.23 -0.22
C GLU A 171 12.91 -8.71 -0.09
N HIS A 172 13.09 -10.04 0.03
CA HIS A 172 14.39 -10.71 0.04
C HIS A 172 14.55 -11.57 -1.20
#